data_50cd7627b5d619ce6e0b174f5eb06f08
#
_entry.id   50cd7627b5d619ce6e0b174f5eb06f08
#
_cell.length_a   1.000
_cell.length_b   1.000
_cell.length_c   1.000
_cell.angle_alpha   90.00
_cell.angle_beta   90.00
_cell.angle_gamma   90.00
#
_symmetry.space_group_name_H-M   'P 1'
#
loop_
_entity.id
_entity.type
_entity.pdbx_description
1 polymer ?
#
loop_
_entity_poly.entity_id
_entity_poly.type
_entity_poly.pdbx_seq_one_letter_code
_entity_poly.pdbx_strand_id
1 'polypeptide(L)'
;MTTLLQDAADWLGDRLQDEAGRAITYERSPSKRYTTTGAPRERIYRATSKQGLTTQAKVTDWLILSAGLSDLIPRQGDKITDAAGVTYVALPMGDMPCWEYEDNANITLVIHTKKVG
;
A
#
# COMPACT_ATOMS: atom_id res chain seq x y z
N MET A 1 26.50 -6.66 -12.77
CA MET A 1 26.31 -7.35 -11.47
C MET A 1 25.12 -6.73 -10.76
N THR A 2 24.13 -7.57 -10.41
CA THR A 2 22.97 -7.08 -9.63
C THR A 2 23.37 -6.94 -8.17
N THR A 3 22.87 -5.88 -7.52
CA THR A 3 23.06 -5.69 -6.09
C THR A 3 22.00 -6.51 -5.33
N LEU A 4 22.21 -6.76 -4.04
CA LEU A 4 21.20 -7.41 -3.20
C LEU A 4 19.88 -6.65 -3.22
N LEU A 5 19.92 -5.32 -3.27
CA LEU A 5 18.72 -4.49 -3.31
C LEU A 5 17.96 -4.69 -4.61
N GLN A 6 18.67 -4.77 -5.73
CA GLN A 6 18.07 -4.99 -7.03
C GLN A 6 17.49 -6.40 -7.13
N ASP A 7 18.17 -7.41 -6.60
CA ASP A 7 17.67 -8.77 -6.57
C ASP A 7 16.40 -8.88 -5.73
N ALA A 8 16.34 -8.19 -4.59
CA ALA A 8 15.15 -8.18 -3.75
C ALA A 8 13.96 -7.49 -4.44
N ALA A 9 14.21 -6.41 -5.17
CA ALA A 9 13.17 -5.71 -5.93
C ALA A 9 12.65 -6.57 -7.07
N ASP A 10 13.53 -7.24 -7.81
CA ASP A 10 13.16 -8.12 -8.90
C ASP A 10 12.34 -9.30 -8.38
N TRP A 11 12.77 -9.92 -7.29
CA TRP A 11 12.05 -11.02 -6.65
C TRP A 11 10.64 -10.61 -6.21
N LEU A 12 10.52 -9.45 -5.58
CA LEU A 12 9.22 -8.94 -5.13
C LEU A 12 8.32 -8.60 -6.31
N GLY A 13 8.89 -8.01 -7.36
CA GLY A 13 8.14 -7.73 -8.58
C GLY A 13 7.58 -9.00 -9.20
N ASP A 14 8.38 -10.06 -9.26
CA ASP A 14 7.94 -11.36 -9.76
C ASP A 14 6.81 -11.94 -8.89
N ARG A 15 6.93 -11.86 -7.57
CA ARG A 15 5.88 -12.33 -6.67
C ARG A 15 4.59 -11.55 -6.82
N LEU A 16 4.67 -10.24 -6.97
CA LEU A 16 3.49 -9.41 -7.17
C LEU A 16 2.75 -9.79 -8.44
N GLN A 17 3.48 -10.14 -9.50
CA GLN A 17 2.88 -10.56 -10.76
C GLN A 17 2.32 -11.98 -10.68
N ASP A 18 3.06 -12.91 -10.09
CA ASP A 18 2.73 -14.34 -10.13
C ASP A 18 1.66 -14.72 -9.11
N GLU A 19 1.65 -14.11 -7.92
CA GLU A 19 0.78 -14.55 -6.82
C GLU A 19 -0.45 -13.68 -6.63
N ALA A 20 -0.30 -12.37 -6.56
CA ALA A 20 -1.39 -11.48 -6.14
C ALA A 20 -1.33 -10.10 -6.78
N GLY A 21 -0.38 -9.87 -7.65
CA GLY A 21 -0.21 -8.56 -8.29
C GLY A 21 -1.40 -8.21 -9.17
N ARG A 22 -1.91 -7.02 -9.01
CA ARG A 22 -3.04 -6.49 -9.79
C ARG A 22 -2.69 -5.13 -10.35
N ALA A 23 -3.21 -4.84 -11.53
CA ALA A 23 -3.10 -3.48 -12.08
C ALA A 23 -3.89 -2.53 -11.20
N ILE A 24 -3.27 -1.45 -10.78
CA ILE A 24 -3.91 -0.42 -9.96
C ILE A 24 -3.60 0.96 -10.51
N THR A 25 -4.47 1.91 -10.16
CA THR A 25 -4.22 3.33 -10.40
C THR A 25 -4.10 4.02 -9.05
N TYR A 26 -2.99 4.72 -8.84
CA TYR A 26 -2.75 5.52 -7.65
C TYR A 26 -2.97 6.99 -7.99
N GLU A 27 -3.81 7.66 -7.23
CA GLU A 27 -4.18 9.04 -7.51
C GLU A 27 -4.00 9.95 -6.30
N ARG A 28 -3.38 11.10 -6.53
CA ARG A 28 -3.42 12.24 -5.62
C ARG A 28 -4.12 13.38 -6.35
N SER A 29 -5.32 13.70 -5.91
CA SER A 29 -6.19 14.71 -6.55
C SER A 29 -5.53 16.09 -6.63
N PRO A 30 -5.75 16.82 -7.71
CA PRO A 30 -6.33 16.40 -8.99
C PRO A 30 -5.29 16.03 -10.04
N SER A 31 -4.00 16.17 -9.75
CA SER A 31 -2.98 16.33 -10.78
C SER A 31 -2.01 15.16 -10.92
N LYS A 32 -1.99 14.21 -9.98
CA LYS A 32 -1.03 13.11 -10.02
C LYS A 32 -1.74 11.76 -10.12
N ARG A 33 -1.38 11.01 -11.16
CA ARG A 33 -1.95 9.68 -11.40
C ARG A 33 -0.83 8.75 -11.87
N TYR A 34 -0.75 7.58 -11.25
CA TYR A 34 0.22 6.56 -11.60
C TYR A 34 -0.49 5.24 -11.83
N THR A 35 -0.14 4.55 -12.91
CA THR A 35 -0.61 3.20 -13.18
C THR A 35 0.52 2.24 -12.89
N THR A 36 0.30 1.27 -12.02
CA THR A 36 1.33 0.33 -11.60
C THR A 36 0.69 -0.99 -11.16
N THR A 37 1.48 -1.87 -10.59
CA THR A 37 1.04 -3.13 -10.04
C THR A 37 1.17 -3.10 -8.52
N GLY A 38 0.14 -3.55 -7.83
CA GLY A 38 0.16 -3.68 -6.38
C GLY A 38 -0.46 -4.99 -5.93
N ALA A 39 -0.11 -5.44 -4.74
CA ALA A 39 -0.69 -6.63 -4.13
C ALA A 39 -1.46 -6.23 -2.87
N PRO A 40 -2.76 -6.54 -2.80
CA PRO A 40 -3.54 -6.26 -1.60
C PRO A 40 -3.32 -7.34 -0.55
N ARG A 41 -3.30 -6.92 0.72
CA ARG A 41 -3.23 -7.82 1.87
C ARG A 41 -4.21 -7.32 2.92
N GLU A 42 -5.22 -8.13 3.26
CA GLU A 42 -6.17 -7.77 4.29
C GLU A 42 -5.56 -7.97 5.68
N ARG A 43 -5.81 -7.00 6.56
CA ARG A 43 -5.39 -7.06 7.95
C ARG A 43 -6.52 -6.62 8.85
N ILE A 44 -6.49 -7.12 10.09
CA ILE A 44 -7.36 -6.63 11.16
C ILE A 44 -6.51 -5.79 12.09
N TYR A 45 -6.85 -4.51 12.19
CA TYR A 45 -6.24 -3.60 13.13
C TYR A 45 -7.08 -3.54 14.39
N ARG A 46 -6.43 -3.70 15.55
CA ARG A 46 -7.09 -3.67 16.85
C ARG A 46 -6.53 -2.52 17.68
N ALA A 47 -7.43 -1.74 18.25
CA ALA A 47 -7.06 -0.67 19.16
C ALA A 47 -7.87 -0.80 20.44
N THR A 48 -7.23 -0.65 21.58
CA THR A 48 -7.89 -0.67 22.88
C THR A 48 -7.91 0.74 23.43
N SER A 49 -9.11 1.23 23.77
CA SER A 49 -9.27 2.55 24.36
C SER A 49 -8.83 2.55 25.82
N LYS A 50 -8.72 3.76 26.41
CA LYS A 50 -8.39 3.90 27.83
C LYS A 50 -9.43 3.27 28.75
N GLN A 51 -10.66 3.12 28.28
CA GLN A 51 -11.74 2.46 29.03
C GLN A 51 -11.72 0.93 28.88
N GLY A 52 -10.74 0.38 28.20
CA GLY A 52 -10.65 -1.05 27.97
C GLY A 52 -11.50 -1.60 26.84
N LEU A 53 -12.13 -0.72 26.04
CA LEU A 53 -12.91 -1.13 24.89
C LEU A 53 -11.96 -1.43 23.72
N THR A 54 -12.13 -2.60 23.13
CA THR A 54 -11.35 -3.01 21.97
C THR A 54 -12.15 -2.77 20.71
N THR A 55 -11.57 -2.03 19.77
CA THR A 55 -12.15 -1.77 18.46
C THR A 55 -11.35 -2.51 17.42
N GLN A 56 -12.05 -3.13 16.46
CA GLN A 56 -11.41 -3.80 15.33
C GLN A 56 -11.78 -3.07 14.04
N ALA A 57 -10.80 -2.87 13.17
CA ALA A 57 -11.03 -2.30 11.85
C ALA A 57 -10.37 -3.21 10.82
N LYS A 58 -11.12 -3.55 9.77
CA LYS A 58 -10.59 -4.30 8.64
C LYS A 58 -9.97 -3.31 7.67
N VAL A 59 -8.68 -3.50 7.39
CA VAL A 59 -7.93 -2.61 6.51
C VAL A 59 -7.28 -3.43 5.40
N THR A 60 -7.00 -2.77 4.30
CA THR A 60 -6.28 -3.37 3.19
C THR A 60 -4.95 -2.66 3.06
N ASP A 61 -3.86 -3.41 3.23
CA ASP A 61 -2.52 -2.91 2.96
C ASP A 61 -2.19 -3.21 1.50
N TRP A 62 -1.76 -2.20 0.77
CA TRP A 62 -1.30 -2.37 -0.60
C TRP A 62 0.22 -2.36 -0.63
N LEU A 63 0.81 -3.43 -1.17
CA LEU A 63 2.24 -3.51 -1.40
C LEU A 63 2.54 -3.04 -2.82
N ILE A 64 3.31 -1.97 -2.93
CA ILE A 64 3.61 -1.33 -4.21
C ILE A 64 5.11 -1.02 -4.24
N LEU A 65 5.76 -1.30 -5.37
CA LEU A 65 7.15 -0.88 -5.54
C LEU A 65 7.22 0.65 -5.62
N SER A 66 8.14 1.26 -4.87
CA SER A 66 8.27 2.72 -4.84
C SER A 66 8.56 3.31 -6.23
N ALA A 67 9.30 2.59 -7.06
CA ALA A 67 9.56 3.00 -8.44
C ALA A 67 8.29 3.10 -9.27
N GLY A 68 7.26 2.31 -8.96
CA GLY A 68 5.96 2.37 -9.65
C GLY A 68 5.20 3.66 -9.39
N LEU A 69 5.55 4.37 -8.34
CA LEU A 69 4.99 5.67 -7.99
C LEU A 69 5.98 6.81 -8.22
N SER A 70 7.06 6.57 -8.96
CA SER A 70 8.14 7.54 -9.20
C SER A 70 8.69 8.11 -7.88
N ASP A 71 8.83 7.24 -6.87
CA ASP A 71 9.31 7.58 -5.53
C ASP A 71 8.44 8.60 -4.79
N LEU A 72 7.17 8.71 -5.19
CA LEU A 72 6.20 9.54 -4.50
C LEU A 72 5.96 9.00 -3.09
N ILE A 73 6.00 9.88 -2.10
CA ILE A 73 5.68 9.52 -0.72
C ILE A 73 4.16 9.54 -0.54
N PRO A 74 3.53 8.41 -0.14
CA PRO A 74 2.09 8.39 0.08
C PRO A 74 1.62 9.38 1.14
N ARG A 75 0.42 9.90 0.97
CA ARG A 75 -0.22 10.82 1.91
C ARG A 75 -1.64 10.36 2.22
N GLN A 76 -2.11 10.72 3.40
CA GLN A 76 -3.50 10.50 3.78
C GLN A 76 -4.43 11.12 2.73
N GLY A 77 -5.44 10.35 2.32
CA GLY A 77 -6.39 10.79 1.32
C GLY A 77 -6.05 10.38 -0.11
N ASP A 78 -4.85 9.89 -0.36
CA ASP A 78 -4.51 9.32 -1.68
C ASP A 78 -5.40 8.11 -1.96
N LYS A 79 -5.71 7.88 -3.22
CA LYS A 79 -6.64 6.82 -3.63
C LYS A 79 -5.94 5.76 -4.47
N ILE A 80 -6.31 4.52 -4.22
CA ILE A 80 -5.90 3.38 -5.05
C ILE A 80 -7.16 2.76 -5.62
N THR A 81 -7.23 2.63 -6.95
CA THR A 81 -8.34 1.98 -7.62
C THR A 81 -7.83 0.73 -8.31
N ASP A 82 -8.44 -0.42 -8.05
CA ASP A 82 -8.04 -1.67 -8.67
C ASP A 82 -8.72 -1.87 -10.03
N ALA A 83 -8.37 -2.97 -10.72
CA ALA A 83 -8.90 -3.25 -12.05
C ALA A 83 -10.42 -3.53 -12.03
N ALA A 84 -10.97 -3.89 -10.89
CA ALA A 84 -12.41 -4.10 -10.74
C ALA A 84 -13.18 -2.80 -10.45
N GLY A 85 -12.48 -1.68 -10.35
CA GLY A 85 -13.10 -0.38 -10.06
C GLY A 85 -13.32 -0.09 -8.59
N VAL A 86 -12.79 -0.93 -7.71
CA VAL A 86 -12.90 -0.71 -6.26
C VAL A 86 -11.86 0.30 -5.82
N THR A 87 -12.30 1.28 -5.05
CA THR A 87 -11.43 2.36 -4.58
C THR A 87 -11.10 2.20 -3.11
N TYR A 88 -9.84 2.46 -2.79
CA TYR A 88 -9.30 2.44 -1.42
C TYR A 88 -8.67 3.79 -1.13
N VAL A 89 -8.82 4.27 0.10
CA VAL A 89 -8.26 5.56 0.52
C VAL A 89 -7.19 5.33 1.57
N ALA A 90 -6.02 5.95 1.38
CA ALA A 90 -4.91 5.88 2.33
C ALA A 90 -5.28 6.61 3.62
N LEU A 91 -5.19 5.90 4.74
CA LEU A 91 -5.53 6.41 6.06
C LEU A 91 -4.47 6.01 7.08
N PRO A 92 -4.17 6.87 8.05
CA PRO A 92 -3.27 6.49 9.14
C PRO A 92 -3.88 5.37 9.99
N MET A 93 -3.00 4.57 10.59
CA MET A 93 -3.38 3.46 11.46
C MET A 93 -3.03 3.83 12.90
N GLY A 94 -3.99 4.39 13.64
CA GLY A 94 -3.73 4.87 14.99
C GLY A 94 -2.67 5.97 14.98
N ASP A 95 -1.56 5.75 15.67
CA ASP A 95 -0.43 6.69 15.70
C ASP A 95 0.55 6.51 14.53
N MET A 96 0.32 5.49 13.69
CA MET A 96 1.20 5.20 12.55
C MET A 96 0.78 6.01 11.33
N PRO A 97 1.73 6.43 10.49
CA PRO A 97 1.37 7.07 9.22
C PRO A 97 0.63 6.09 8.30
N CYS A 98 0.09 6.60 7.20
CA CYS A 98 -0.64 5.75 6.26
C CYS A 98 0.24 4.85 5.42
N TRP A 99 1.54 4.90 5.58
CA TRP A 99 2.48 4.10 4.79
C TRP A 99 3.73 3.77 5.59
N GLU A 100 4.42 2.73 5.14
CA GLU A 100 5.75 2.37 5.64
C GLU A 100 6.49 1.60 4.56
N TYR A 101 7.81 1.42 4.72
CA TYR A 101 8.54 0.52 3.85
C TYR A 101 8.49 -0.89 4.43
N GLU A 102 8.23 -1.87 3.56
CA GLU A 102 8.26 -3.28 3.94
C GLU A 102 9.69 -3.76 4.20
N ASP A 103 10.65 -3.19 3.50
CA ASP A 103 12.04 -3.59 3.55
C ASP A 103 12.96 -2.44 3.97
N ASN A 104 14.18 -2.79 4.39
CA ASN A 104 15.19 -1.81 4.79
C ASN A 104 15.81 -1.08 3.61
N ALA A 105 15.53 -1.52 2.39
CA ALA A 105 16.08 -0.94 1.17
C ALA A 105 15.22 0.17 0.59
N ASN A 106 14.06 0.45 1.19
CA ASN A 106 13.11 1.46 0.74
C ASN A 106 12.60 1.22 -0.69
N ILE A 107 12.41 -0.06 -1.04
CA ILE A 107 11.98 -0.49 -2.38
C ILE A 107 10.48 -0.72 -2.42
N THR A 108 9.92 -1.30 -1.36
CA THR A 108 8.52 -1.69 -1.31
C THR A 108 7.77 -0.84 -0.31
N LEU A 109 6.72 -0.18 -0.79
CA LEU A 109 5.81 0.59 0.06
C LEU A 109 4.67 -0.32 0.52
N VAL A 110 4.32 -0.20 1.79
CA VAL A 110 3.05 -0.73 2.32
C VAL A 110 2.18 0.48 2.60
N ILE A 111 1.04 0.56 1.94
CA ILE A 111 0.10 1.68 2.11
C ILE A 111 -1.14 1.16 2.81
N HIS A 112 -1.43 1.71 3.98
CA HIS A 112 -2.59 1.34 4.77
C HIS A 112 -3.81 2.05 4.22
N THR A 113 -4.82 1.28 3.81
CA THR A 113 -6.00 1.84 3.16
C THR A 113 -7.27 1.24 3.72
N LYS A 114 -8.37 1.95 3.48
CA LYS A 114 -9.70 1.47 3.76
C LYS A 114 -10.52 1.52 2.47
N LYS A 115 -11.24 0.46 2.19
CA LYS A 115 -12.13 0.40 1.04
C LYS A 115 -13.26 1.42 1.18
N VAL A 116 -13.52 2.18 0.12
CA VAL A 116 -14.61 3.15 0.05
C VAL A 116 -15.49 2.85 -1.16
N GLY A 117 -16.78 2.93 -0.96
CA GLY A 117 -17.76 2.65 -2.01
C GLY A 117 -18.07 1.20 -2.18
#